data_b56983b71fe21e954c8ba2f3610c3a3a
#
_entry.id   b56983b71fe21e954c8ba2f3610c3a3a
#
_cell.length_a   1.000
_cell.length_b   1.000
_cell.length_c   1.000
_cell.angle_alpha   90.00
_cell.angle_beta   90.00
_cell.angle_gamma   90.00
#
_symmetry.space_group_name_H-M   'P 1'
#
loop_
_entity.id
_entity.type
_entity.pdbx_description
1 polymer ?
#
loop_
_entity_poly.entity_id
_entity_poly.type
_entity_poly.pdbx_seq_one_letter_code
_entity_poly.pdbx_strand_id
1 'polypeptide(L)'
;IIKIVLAMISGAGTSCSFWFMQRLVDAVSRKILNGGTIEYIISAGIGFLITMLIPIICSSYVDGMIQIEMERKIGEKLSEDVIRKFMRIPYADFESMEFQDTLIQMSRNPDRMILKLFQNTIMAMRYFMILAGLTGIFLKAGVGIAVSFSVLFAPLIWLNFKTADMMNKIYNEQTIEQRKRDYLEQLLTEKDSLLELKIFGAVRFLEKKRKALVKEVLNRRIRVKVKAHNYYLIGNFLTFVWLFSILVFLCMSALEGSITLGVFAAVLTAMGEALDDSEALYMTLQKMRWGTNVVSHFLRFMRLEEEQDPSKSKEIKGDNCIRFENVSFTYPGSEHCILKNVSFEIKGGEHIALVGVNGAGKSTIIKLLCRLYRPQSGRIVVNGIDLQEFSQEQLQKLFSVVFQDYNRFYLTLRENVAAGALERKEDDESVRKALRMAGIENEKLLMELDLPLGKLEEQGIELSGGQWQRIAIARAYFTDSEFVILDEPTSALDPIAENAMYENIASILTQKSCIFISHRLASAKMADRILVLSKGQIQEEGSHAELMERGGIYADMYRMQSSWYENHGSERECDEENRKYI
;
A
#
# COMPACT_ATOMS: atom_id res chain seq x y z
N ILE A 1 -19.16 6.82 -20.87
CA ILE A 1 -20.25 6.71 -21.86
C ILE A 1 -19.68 6.42 -23.24
N ILE A 2 -18.75 7.24 -23.78
CA ILE A 2 -18.16 7.07 -25.13
C ILE A 2 -17.60 5.65 -25.31
N LYS A 3 -16.83 5.15 -24.35
CA LYS A 3 -16.23 3.80 -24.41
C LYS A 3 -17.31 2.70 -24.50
N ILE A 4 -18.40 2.82 -23.77
CA ILE A 4 -19.53 1.88 -23.83
C ILE A 4 -20.17 1.90 -25.22
N VAL A 5 -20.46 3.10 -25.74
CA VAL A 5 -21.07 3.26 -27.05
C VAL A 5 -20.19 2.68 -28.16
N LEU A 6 -18.88 2.95 -28.14
CA LEU A 6 -17.95 2.40 -29.13
C LEU A 6 -17.83 0.86 -29.02
N ALA A 7 -17.86 0.31 -27.82
CA ALA A 7 -17.85 -1.14 -27.63
C ALA A 7 -19.14 -1.79 -28.17
N MET A 8 -20.29 -1.15 -27.97
CA MET A 8 -21.56 -1.62 -28.56
C MET A 8 -21.56 -1.52 -30.09
N ILE A 9 -21.08 -0.40 -30.65
CA ILE A 9 -20.92 -0.25 -32.11
C ILE A 9 -19.99 -1.32 -32.68
N SER A 10 -18.86 -1.59 -31.98
CA SER A 10 -17.93 -2.64 -32.36
C SER A 10 -18.61 -4.02 -32.37
N GLY A 11 -19.38 -4.37 -31.32
CA GLY A 11 -20.13 -5.64 -31.26
C GLY A 11 -21.19 -5.77 -32.34
N ALA A 12 -21.95 -4.68 -32.60
CA ALA A 12 -22.92 -4.64 -33.69
C ALA A 12 -22.24 -4.78 -35.06
N GLY A 13 -21.09 -4.11 -35.27
CA GLY A 13 -20.31 -4.20 -36.50
C GLY A 13 -19.88 -5.62 -36.80
N THR A 14 -19.34 -6.35 -35.80
CA THR A 14 -18.99 -7.76 -35.92
C THR A 14 -20.21 -8.62 -36.30
N SER A 15 -21.35 -8.43 -35.64
CA SER A 15 -22.57 -9.18 -35.97
C SER A 15 -23.09 -8.87 -37.39
N CYS A 16 -23.04 -7.60 -37.82
CA CYS A 16 -23.46 -7.19 -39.16
C CYS A 16 -22.51 -7.73 -40.26
N SER A 17 -21.25 -7.97 -39.98
CA SER A 17 -20.30 -8.51 -40.98
C SER A 17 -20.75 -9.88 -41.49
N PHE A 18 -21.32 -10.74 -40.65
CA PHE A 18 -21.85 -12.06 -41.08
C PHE A 18 -23.05 -11.91 -42.01
N TRP A 19 -23.90 -10.92 -41.80
CA TRP A 19 -25.04 -10.65 -42.67
C TRP A 19 -24.57 -10.14 -44.04
N PHE A 20 -23.56 -9.28 -44.11
CA PHE A 20 -22.99 -8.86 -45.39
C PHE A 20 -22.19 -9.96 -46.06
N MET A 21 -21.51 -10.82 -45.30
CA MET A 21 -20.85 -12.05 -45.79
C MET A 21 -21.85 -12.96 -46.49
N GLN A 22 -23.01 -13.22 -45.86
CA GLN A 22 -24.10 -13.97 -46.47
C GLN A 22 -24.49 -13.38 -47.82
N ARG A 23 -24.79 -12.06 -47.83
CA ARG A 23 -25.22 -11.33 -49.05
C ARG A 23 -24.16 -11.39 -50.14
N LEU A 24 -22.91 -11.24 -49.81
CA LEU A 24 -21.80 -11.29 -50.76
C LEU A 24 -21.71 -12.69 -51.43
N VAL A 25 -21.72 -13.75 -50.65
CA VAL A 25 -21.66 -15.11 -51.16
C VAL A 25 -22.90 -15.43 -52.02
N ASP A 26 -24.08 -15.04 -51.58
CA ASP A 26 -25.33 -15.22 -52.34
C ASP A 26 -25.32 -14.44 -53.66
N ALA A 27 -24.77 -13.19 -53.68
CA ALA A 27 -24.64 -12.40 -54.88
C ALA A 27 -23.67 -13.02 -55.90
N VAL A 28 -22.52 -13.53 -55.43
CA VAL A 28 -21.55 -14.24 -56.26
C VAL A 28 -22.16 -15.54 -56.82
N SER A 29 -22.82 -16.32 -55.99
CA SER A 29 -23.49 -17.58 -56.41
C SER A 29 -24.57 -17.32 -57.48
N ARG A 30 -25.42 -16.28 -57.30
CA ARG A 30 -26.43 -15.91 -58.31
C ARG A 30 -25.79 -15.46 -59.62
N LYS A 31 -24.65 -14.73 -59.57
CA LYS A 31 -23.91 -14.29 -60.77
C LYS A 31 -23.45 -15.49 -61.60
N ILE A 32 -22.91 -16.50 -60.91
CA ILE A 32 -22.38 -17.75 -61.55
C ILE A 32 -23.52 -18.54 -62.18
N LEU A 33 -24.66 -18.70 -61.47
CA LEU A 33 -25.75 -19.55 -61.90
C LEU A 33 -26.73 -18.85 -62.89
N ASN A 34 -27.07 -17.58 -62.65
CA ASN A 34 -28.19 -16.90 -63.32
C ASN A 34 -27.84 -15.55 -63.97
N GLY A 35 -26.56 -15.16 -64.09
CA GLY A 35 -26.16 -13.92 -64.76
C GLY A 35 -26.49 -12.62 -64.02
N GLY A 36 -26.50 -12.60 -62.66
CA GLY A 36 -26.81 -11.42 -61.83
C GLY A 36 -25.88 -10.19 -62.06
N THR A 37 -26.27 -9.02 -61.59
CA THR A 37 -25.55 -7.77 -61.79
C THR A 37 -24.27 -7.67 -60.89
N ILE A 38 -23.19 -7.10 -61.44
CA ILE A 38 -21.94 -6.87 -60.69
C ILE A 38 -22.12 -5.84 -59.57
N GLU A 39 -22.99 -4.88 -59.73
CA GLU A 39 -23.29 -3.81 -58.77
C GLU A 39 -23.71 -4.37 -57.39
N TYR A 40 -24.42 -5.48 -57.37
CA TYR A 40 -24.89 -6.14 -56.15
C TYR A 40 -23.73 -6.80 -55.40
N ILE A 41 -22.76 -7.35 -56.13
CA ILE A 41 -21.52 -7.92 -55.53
C ILE A 41 -20.67 -6.82 -54.93
N ILE A 42 -20.51 -5.71 -55.66
CA ILE A 42 -19.71 -4.56 -55.20
C ILE A 42 -20.34 -3.93 -53.91
N SER A 43 -21.68 -3.70 -53.92
CA SER A 43 -22.35 -3.14 -52.77
C SER A 43 -22.30 -4.03 -51.52
N ALA A 44 -22.47 -5.34 -51.70
CA ALA A 44 -22.34 -6.31 -50.60
C ALA A 44 -20.89 -6.40 -50.09
N GLY A 45 -19.89 -6.35 -50.99
CA GLY A 45 -18.46 -6.32 -50.64
C GLY A 45 -18.05 -5.07 -49.87
N ILE A 46 -18.50 -3.88 -50.31
CA ILE A 46 -18.27 -2.63 -49.58
C ILE A 46 -18.92 -2.69 -48.20
N GLY A 47 -20.14 -3.18 -48.07
CA GLY A 47 -20.83 -3.35 -46.79
C GLY A 47 -20.07 -4.28 -45.84
N PHE A 48 -19.56 -5.39 -46.38
CA PHE A 48 -18.71 -6.33 -45.62
C PHE A 48 -17.42 -5.69 -45.11
N LEU A 49 -16.71 -4.98 -46.00
CA LEU A 49 -15.47 -4.27 -45.60
C LEU A 49 -15.72 -3.20 -44.53
N ILE A 50 -16.77 -2.40 -44.68
CA ILE A 50 -17.12 -1.37 -43.69
C ILE A 50 -17.43 -2.02 -42.33
N THR A 51 -18.23 -3.07 -42.31
CA THR A 51 -18.57 -3.76 -41.03
C THR A 51 -17.42 -4.50 -40.39
N MET A 52 -16.42 -4.92 -41.14
CA MET A 52 -15.15 -5.45 -40.62
C MET A 52 -14.22 -4.35 -40.09
N LEU A 53 -14.19 -3.19 -40.71
CA LEU A 53 -13.33 -2.07 -40.28
C LEU A 53 -13.84 -1.38 -39.00
N ILE A 54 -15.14 -1.30 -38.81
CA ILE A 54 -15.77 -0.65 -37.63
C ILE A 54 -15.23 -1.23 -36.32
N PRO A 55 -15.24 -2.55 -36.05
CA PRO A 55 -14.69 -3.12 -34.83
C PRO A 55 -13.21 -2.79 -34.61
N ILE A 56 -12.41 -2.81 -35.68
CA ILE A 56 -10.96 -2.53 -35.63
C ILE A 56 -10.73 -1.07 -35.21
N ILE A 57 -11.42 -0.14 -35.88
CA ILE A 57 -11.30 1.30 -35.61
C ILE A 57 -11.79 1.62 -34.18
N CYS A 58 -12.96 1.08 -33.79
CA CYS A 58 -13.51 1.31 -32.47
C CYS A 58 -12.61 0.75 -31.36
N SER A 59 -12.07 -0.47 -31.53
CA SER A 59 -11.18 -1.06 -30.52
C SER A 59 -9.85 -0.30 -30.43
N SER A 60 -9.23 0.05 -31.57
CA SER A 60 -7.99 0.82 -31.61
C SER A 60 -8.15 2.19 -30.94
N TYR A 61 -9.26 2.90 -31.21
CA TYR A 61 -9.51 4.20 -30.59
C TYR A 61 -9.81 4.08 -29.08
N VAL A 62 -10.56 3.05 -28.69
CA VAL A 62 -10.89 2.76 -27.28
C VAL A 62 -9.64 2.41 -26.49
N ASP A 63 -8.81 1.52 -27.01
CA ASP A 63 -7.62 1.02 -26.29
C ASP A 63 -6.44 2.01 -26.37
N GLY A 64 -6.29 2.73 -27.48
CA GLY A 64 -5.19 3.68 -27.68
C GLY A 64 -5.37 5.01 -26.96
N MET A 65 -6.50 5.68 -27.13
CA MET A 65 -6.67 7.04 -26.62
C MET A 65 -7.53 7.11 -25.35
N ILE A 66 -8.73 6.52 -25.40
CA ILE A 66 -9.69 6.64 -24.28
C ILE A 66 -9.19 5.91 -23.05
N GLN A 67 -8.52 4.78 -23.23
CA GLN A 67 -7.94 3.99 -22.14
C GLN A 67 -6.89 4.80 -21.38
N ILE A 68 -5.90 5.35 -22.09
CA ILE A 68 -4.79 6.12 -21.49
C ILE A 68 -5.31 7.33 -20.71
N GLU A 69 -6.26 8.07 -21.31
CA GLU A 69 -6.85 9.24 -20.65
C GLU A 69 -7.66 8.88 -19.39
N MET A 70 -8.36 7.74 -19.42
CA MET A 70 -9.05 7.22 -18.24
C MET A 70 -8.06 6.78 -17.15
N GLU A 71 -6.98 6.10 -17.52
CA GLU A 71 -5.94 5.67 -16.57
C GLU A 71 -5.31 6.89 -15.89
N ARG A 72 -5.01 7.94 -16.65
CA ARG A 72 -4.47 9.18 -16.10
C ARG A 72 -5.46 9.84 -15.13
N LYS A 73 -6.67 10.17 -15.55
CA LYS A 73 -7.64 10.93 -14.73
C LYS A 73 -8.13 10.17 -13.50
N ILE A 74 -8.40 8.88 -13.64
CA ILE A 74 -8.90 8.06 -12.54
C ILE A 74 -7.74 7.71 -11.61
N GLY A 75 -6.55 7.40 -12.15
CA GLY A 75 -5.37 7.10 -11.37
C GLY A 75 -4.97 8.26 -10.47
N GLU A 76 -4.85 9.48 -11.03
CA GLU A 76 -4.51 10.69 -10.27
C GLU A 76 -5.50 10.92 -9.12
N LYS A 77 -6.81 10.99 -9.42
CA LYS A 77 -7.83 11.26 -8.42
C LYS A 77 -7.94 10.18 -7.36
N LEU A 78 -7.92 8.92 -7.78
CA LEU A 78 -8.08 7.80 -6.85
C LEU A 78 -6.86 7.64 -5.95
N SER A 79 -5.65 7.87 -6.48
CA SER A 79 -4.42 7.85 -5.69
C SER A 79 -4.43 8.96 -4.63
N GLU A 80 -4.89 10.17 -4.99
CA GLU A 80 -5.06 11.27 -4.05
C GLU A 80 -6.05 10.92 -2.94
N ASP A 81 -7.23 10.37 -3.30
CA ASP A 81 -8.26 9.98 -2.33
C ASP A 81 -7.76 8.86 -1.39
N VAL A 82 -6.99 7.90 -1.91
CA VAL A 82 -6.37 6.83 -1.12
C VAL A 82 -5.33 7.38 -0.15
N ILE A 83 -4.41 8.23 -0.61
CA ILE A 83 -3.39 8.85 0.24
C ILE A 83 -4.07 9.69 1.33
N ARG A 84 -5.06 10.50 0.98
CA ARG A 84 -5.83 11.30 1.93
C ARG A 84 -6.53 10.42 2.98
N LYS A 85 -7.07 9.27 2.56
CA LYS A 85 -7.68 8.30 3.47
C LYS A 85 -6.65 7.71 4.43
N PHE A 86 -5.47 7.29 3.95
CA PHE A 86 -4.38 6.80 4.80
C PHE A 86 -3.98 7.80 5.89
N MET A 87 -3.93 9.09 5.56
CA MET A 87 -3.56 10.13 6.50
C MET A 87 -4.61 10.40 7.59
N ARG A 88 -5.86 9.94 7.39
CA ARG A 88 -6.98 10.16 8.31
C ARG A 88 -7.39 8.92 9.11
N ILE A 89 -6.82 7.77 8.80
CA ILE A 89 -7.08 6.56 9.57
C ILE A 89 -6.33 6.65 10.90
N PRO A 90 -6.97 6.31 12.04
CA PRO A 90 -6.30 6.25 13.33
C PRO A 90 -5.05 5.38 13.29
N TYR A 91 -3.95 5.85 13.85
CA TYR A 91 -2.67 5.11 13.83
C TYR A 91 -2.79 3.72 14.48
N ALA A 92 -3.65 3.59 15.50
CA ALA A 92 -3.91 2.31 16.17
C ALA A 92 -4.44 1.21 15.24
N ASP A 93 -5.19 1.58 14.18
CA ASP A 93 -5.75 0.62 13.25
C ASP A 93 -4.68 -0.05 12.39
N PHE A 94 -3.56 0.64 12.11
CA PHE A 94 -2.43 0.09 11.35
C PHE A 94 -1.78 -1.13 12.02
N GLU A 95 -1.90 -1.29 13.33
CA GLU A 95 -1.38 -2.43 14.08
C GLU A 95 -2.35 -3.63 14.09
N SER A 96 -3.62 -3.43 13.67
CA SER A 96 -4.62 -4.48 13.64
C SER A 96 -4.39 -5.48 12.52
N MET A 97 -4.55 -6.78 12.81
CA MET A 97 -4.45 -7.84 11.77
C MET A 97 -5.51 -7.66 10.67
N GLU A 98 -6.69 -7.18 11.03
CA GLU A 98 -7.80 -6.98 10.10
C GLU A 98 -7.49 -5.88 9.07
N PHE A 99 -6.87 -4.79 9.52
CA PHE A 99 -6.42 -3.72 8.63
C PHE A 99 -5.30 -4.19 7.70
N GLN A 100 -4.29 -4.90 8.25
CA GLN A 100 -3.21 -5.48 7.46
C GLN A 100 -3.73 -6.43 6.38
N ASP A 101 -4.72 -7.26 6.70
CA ASP A 101 -5.38 -8.14 5.73
C ASP A 101 -6.08 -7.35 4.63
N THR A 102 -6.79 -6.29 5.01
CA THR A 102 -7.47 -5.40 4.07
C THR A 102 -6.48 -4.75 3.10
N LEU A 103 -5.34 -4.27 3.59
CA LEU A 103 -4.28 -3.67 2.77
C LEU A 103 -3.69 -4.67 1.78
N ILE A 104 -3.37 -5.89 2.22
CA ILE A 104 -2.80 -6.93 1.35
C ILE A 104 -3.79 -7.32 0.24
N GLN A 105 -5.08 -7.45 0.58
CA GLN A 105 -6.12 -7.86 -0.36
C GLN A 105 -6.57 -6.75 -1.30
N MET A 106 -6.46 -5.48 -0.88
CA MET A 106 -6.78 -4.32 -1.69
C MET A 106 -5.84 -4.15 -2.90
N SER A 107 -4.65 -4.80 -2.89
CA SER A 107 -3.59 -4.60 -3.88
C SER A 107 -2.86 -3.25 -3.73
N ARG A 108 -1.60 -3.23 -4.17
CA ARG A 108 -0.77 -2.00 -4.15
C ARG A 108 -1.24 -0.93 -5.15
N ASN A 109 -2.04 -1.33 -6.17
CA ASN A 109 -2.54 -0.43 -7.21
C ASN A 109 -4.06 -0.62 -7.39
N PRO A 110 -4.88 -0.14 -6.44
CA PRO A 110 -6.34 -0.31 -6.49
C PRO A 110 -6.97 0.43 -7.67
N ASP A 111 -6.40 1.57 -8.09
CA ASP A 111 -6.76 2.35 -9.26
C ASP A 111 -6.77 1.51 -10.54
N ARG A 112 -5.71 0.78 -10.80
CA ARG A 112 -5.60 -0.11 -11.97
C ARG A 112 -6.60 -1.26 -11.91
N MET A 113 -6.93 -1.75 -10.72
CA MET A 113 -7.90 -2.85 -10.57
C MET A 113 -9.33 -2.40 -10.83
N ILE A 114 -9.70 -1.22 -10.35
CA ILE A 114 -11.01 -0.60 -10.63
C ILE A 114 -11.16 -0.36 -12.13
N LEU A 115 -10.13 0.20 -12.78
CA LEU A 115 -10.12 0.40 -14.23
C LEU A 115 -10.27 -0.91 -15.00
N LYS A 116 -9.52 -1.96 -14.61
CA LYS A 116 -9.64 -3.29 -15.23
C LYS A 116 -11.03 -3.90 -15.05
N LEU A 117 -11.65 -3.72 -13.87
CA LEU A 117 -13.01 -4.19 -13.65
C LEU A 117 -14.00 -3.48 -14.60
N PHE A 118 -13.88 -2.16 -14.73
CA PHE A 118 -14.71 -1.38 -15.66
C PHE A 118 -14.49 -1.81 -17.10
N GLN A 119 -13.25 -2.02 -17.53
CA GLN A 119 -12.93 -2.52 -18.88
C GLN A 119 -13.54 -3.90 -19.14
N ASN A 120 -13.36 -4.84 -18.21
CA ASN A 120 -13.93 -6.17 -18.35
C ASN A 120 -15.46 -6.13 -18.42
N THR A 121 -16.10 -5.20 -17.69
CA THR A 121 -17.56 -5.02 -17.78
C THR A 121 -17.99 -4.58 -19.18
N ILE A 122 -17.29 -3.63 -19.79
CA ILE A 122 -17.56 -3.17 -21.14
C ILE A 122 -17.30 -4.27 -22.18
N MET A 123 -16.21 -5.03 -22.02
CA MET A 123 -15.90 -6.17 -22.90
C MET A 123 -16.95 -7.27 -22.78
N ALA A 124 -17.44 -7.57 -21.58
CA ALA A 124 -18.53 -8.53 -21.40
C ALA A 124 -19.79 -8.06 -22.13
N MET A 125 -20.17 -6.78 -22.04
CA MET A 125 -21.30 -6.24 -22.79
C MET A 125 -21.11 -6.38 -24.31
N ARG A 126 -19.90 -6.13 -24.83
CA ARG A 126 -19.57 -6.33 -26.24
C ARG A 126 -19.77 -7.78 -26.67
N TYR A 127 -19.22 -8.74 -25.93
CA TYR A 127 -19.36 -10.16 -26.25
C TYR A 127 -20.81 -10.64 -26.19
N PHE A 128 -21.58 -10.19 -25.20
CA PHE A 128 -23.01 -10.48 -25.16
C PHE A 128 -23.75 -9.95 -26.40
N MET A 129 -23.38 -8.78 -26.89
CA MET A 129 -23.97 -8.19 -28.07
C MET A 129 -23.63 -8.98 -29.35
N ILE A 130 -22.38 -9.43 -29.49
CA ILE A 130 -21.95 -10.28 -30.61
C ILE A 130 -22.73 -11.59 -30.59
N LEU A 131 -22.78 -12.28 -29.46
CA LEU A 131 -23.47 -13.57 -29.33
C LEU A 131 -24.98 -13.45 -29.59
N ALA A 132 -25.60 -12.34 -29.16
CA ALA A 132 -26.99 -12.04 -29.50
C ALA A 132 -27.19 -11.84 -31.01
N GLY A 133 -26.25 -11.14 -31.68
CA GLY A 133 -26.27 -10.95 -33.12
C GLY A 133 -26.06 -12.24 -33.91
N LEU A 134 -25.20 -13.14 -33.44
CA LEU A 134 -24.98 -14.49 -34.01
C LEU A 134 -26.25 -15.34 -33.96
N THR A 135 -27.04 -15.21 -32.89
CA THR A 135 -28.34 -15.92 -32.79
C THR A 135 -29.26 -15.56 -33.97
N GLY A 136 -29.24 -14.27 -34.42
CA GLY A 136 -30.00 -13.84 -35.58
C GLY A 136 -29.59 -14.51 -36.89
N ILE A 137 -28.31 -14.86 -37.06
CA ILE A 137 -27.80 -15.60 -38.24
C ILE A 137 -28.18 -17.06 -38.15
N PHE A 138 -28.09 -17.68 -36.98
CA PHE A 138 -28.50 -19.06 -36.75
C PHE A 138 -29.99 -19.26 -37.00
N LEU A 139 -30.84 -18.29 -36.70
CA LEU A 139 -32.28 -18.31 -37.01
C LEU A 139 -32.58 -18.42 -38.52
N LYS A 140 -31.72 -17.87 -39.39
CA LYS A 140 -31.87 -17.99 -40.85
C LYS A 140 -31.57 -19.39 -41.37
N ALA A 141 -30.71 -20.12 -40.69
CA ALA A 141 -30.40 -21.51 -41.02
C ALA A 141 -31.44 -22.48 -40.44
N GLY A 142 -32.21 -22.04 -39.44
CA GLY A 142 -33.29 -22.79 -38.83
C GLY A 142 -33.49 -22.48 -37.35
N VAL A 143 -34.73 -22.44 -36.91
CA VAL A 143 -35.06 -22.18 -35.49
C VAL A 143 -34.40 -23.20 -34.55
N GLY A 144 -34.33 -24.47 -34.99
CA GLY A 144 -33.69 -25.54 -34.23
C GLY A 144 -32.21 -25.28 -33.92
N ILE A 145 -31.46 -24.69 -34.86
CA ILE A 145 -30.03 -24.32 -34.67
C ILE A 145 -29.90 -23.21 -33.63
N ALA A 146 -30.70 -22.15 -33.74
CA ALA A 146 -30.66 -21.03 -32.80
C ALA A 146 -31.06 -21.47 -31.39
N VAL A 147 -32.06 -22.31 -31.23
CA VAL A 147 -32.46 -22.87 -29.93
C VAL A 147 -31.36 -23.79 -29.37
N SER A 148 -30.78 -24.70 -30.20
CA SER A 148 -29.71 -25.57 -29.76
C SER A 148 -28.45 -24.81 -29.29
N PHE A 149 -28.11 -23.70 -29.96
CA PHE A 149 -27.04 -22.81 -29.54
C PHE A 149 -27.33 -22.21 -28.15
N SER A 150 -28.52 -21.65 -27.96
CA SER A 150 -28.91 -21.04 -26.67
C SER A 150 -28.95 -22.09 -25.54
N VAL A 151 -29.43 -23.29 -25.81
CA VAL A 151 -29.49 -24.41 -24.85
C VAL A 151 -28.09 -24.90 -24.47
N LEU A 152 -27.14 -24.96 -25.40
CA LEU A 152 -25.75 -25.35 -25.13
C LEU A 152 -25.01 -24.26 -24.32
N PHE A 153 -25.31 -22.98 -24.60
CA PHE A 153 -24.60 -21.88 -24.02
C PHE A 153 -24.85 -21.71 -22.53
N ALA A 154 -26.06 -21.98 -22.04
CA ALA A 154 -26.41 -21.86 -20.62
C ALA A 154 -25.59 -22.79 -19.69
N PRO A 155 -25.45 -24.12 -19.98
CA PRO A 155 -24.59 -25.02 -19.21
C PRO A 155 -23.11 -24.62 -19.25
N LEU A 156 -22.61 -24.14 -20.39
CA LEU A 156 -21.22 -23.66 -20.52
C LEU A 156 -20.95 -22.45 -19.63
N ILE A 157 -21.83 -21.48 -19.65
CA ILE A 157 -21.74 -20.31 -18.74
C ILE A 157 -21.76 -20.77 -17.28
N TRP A 158 -22.67 -21.65 -16.89
CA TRP A 158 -22.74 -22.18 -15.53
C TRP A 158 -21.47 -22.91 -15.12
N LEU A 159 -20.92 -23.76 -16.00
CA LEU A 159 -19.68 -24.52 -15.77
C LEU A 159 -18.50 -23.54 -15.54
N ASN A 160 -18.48 -22.47 -16.33
CA ASN A 160 -17.47 -21.44 -16.27
C ASN A 160 -17.55 -20.62 -14.96
N PHE A 161 -18.74 -20.28 -14.50
CA PHE A 161 -18.93 -19.65 -13.18
C PHE A 161 -18.47 -20.56 -12.04
N LYS A 162 -18.77 -21.87 -12.11
CA LYS A 162 -18.35 -22.85 -11.12
C LYS A 162 -16.82 -22.98 -11.04
N THR A 163 -16.13 -23.00 -12.17
CA THR A 163 -14.67 -23.05 -12.21
C THR A 163 -14.04 -21.77 -11.68
N ALA A 164 -14.60 -20.61 -12.01
CA ALA A 164 -14.19 -19.33 -11.47
C ALA A 164 -14.33 -19.25 -9.93
N ASP A 165 -15.44 -19.76 -9.39
CA ASP A 165 -15.66 -19.86 -7.95
C ASP A 165 -14.62 -20.74 -7.24
N MET A 166 -14.33 -21.89 -7.81
CA MET A 166 -13.32 -22.80 -7.27
C MET A 166 -11.94 -22.15 -7.21
N MET A 167 -11.57 -21.37 -8.23
CA MET A 167 -10.30 -20.66 -8.28
C MET A 167 -10.25 -19.50 -7.27
N ASN A 168 -11.32 -18.69 -7.20
CA ASN A 168 -11.39 -17.56 -6.25
C ASN A 168 -11.34 -18.03 -4.79
N LYS A 169 -12.03 -19.13 -4.47
CA LYS A 169 -12.01 -19.69 -3.11
C LYS A 169 -10.60 -20.03 -2.66
N ILE A 170 -9.78 -20.63 -3.52
CA ILE A 170 -8.38 -20.94 -3.21
C ILE A 170 -7.54 -19.66 -3.02
N TYR A 171 -7.74 -18.66 -3.86
CA TYR A 171 -7.01 -17.40 -3.70
C TYR A 171 -7.31 -16.74 -2.35
N ASN A 172 -8.55 -16.79 -1.90
CA ASN A 172 -8.96 -16.20 -0.61
C ASN A 172 -8.48 -17.02 0.61
N GLU A 173 -8.49 -18.36 0.50
CA GLU A 173 -8.08 -19.26 1.60
C GLU A 173 -6.56 -19.27 1.84
N GLN A 174 -5.75 -18.82 0.89
CA GLN A 174 -4.27 -18.88 0.96
C GLN A 174 -3.61 -17.60 1.46
N THR A 175 -4.37 -16.67 2.05
CA THR A 175 -3.81 -15.35 2.43
C THR A 175 -2.69 -15.46 3.47
N ILE A 176 -2.78 -16.37 4.44
CA ILE A 176 -1.77 -16.57 5.49
C ILE A 176 -0.50 -17.21 4.91
N GLU A 177 -0.65 -18.27 4.13
CA GLU A 177 0.49 -18.94 3.48
C GLU A 177 1.18 -18.02 2.47
N GLN A 178 0.41 -17.19 1.79
CA GLN A 178 0.93 -16.19 0.87
C GLN A 178 1.74 -15.12 1.61
N ARG A 179 1.24 -14.62 2.75
CA ARG A 179 2.00 -13.70 3.61
C ARG A 179 3.32 -14.31 4.09
N LYS A 180 3.28 -15.55 4.57
CA LYS A 180 4.51 -16.26 4.99
C LYS A 180 5.51 -16.43 3.85
N ARG A 181 5.04 -16.72 2.64
CA ARG A 181 5.87 -16.80 1.44
C ARG A 181 6.50 -15.45 1.11
N ASP A 182 5.68 -14.40 1.03
CA ASP A 182 6.13 -13.05 0.67
C ASP A 182 7.13 -12.52 1.70
N TYR A 183 6.90 -12.76 2.99
CA TYR A 183 7.85 -12.45 4.05
C TYR A 183 9.19 -13.20 3.90
N LEU A 184 9.16 -14.50 3.61
CA LEU A 184 10.40 -15.25 3.38
C LEU A 184 11.11 -14.79 2.10
N GLU A 185 10.39 -14.37 1.09
CA GLU A 185 10.95 -13.83 -0.15
C GLU A 185 11.59 -12.46 0.11
N GLN A 186 10.93 -11.60 0.88
CA GLN A 186 11.44 -10.32 1.33
C GLN A 186 12.75 -10.50 2.14
N LEU A 187 12.77 -11.36 3.15
CA LEU A 187 13.98 -11.67 3.92
C LEU A 187 15.16 -12.14 3.04
N LEU A 188 14.88 -12.90 1.97
CA LEU A 188 15.92 -13.43 1.07
C LEU A 188 16.40 -12.42 0.03
N THR A 189 15.72 -11.28 -0.14
CA THR A 189 16.00 -10.30 -1.20
C THR A 189 16.36 -8.91 -0.67
N GLU A 190 15.97 -8.57 0.55
CA GLU A 190 16.27 -7.26 1.14
C GLU A 190 17.72 -7.18 1.65
N LYS A 191 18.38 -6.06 1.37
CA LYS A 191 19.78 -5.78 1.69
C LYS A 191 20.08 -5.96 3.19
N ASP A 192 19.21 -5.46 4.05
CA ASP A 192 19.41 -5.45 5.50
C ASP A 192 19.40 -6.86 6.09
N SER A 193 18.47 -7.70 5.62
CA SER A 193 18.40 -9.11 6.01
C SER A 193 19.54 -9.95 5.45
N LEU A 194 19.99 -9.64 4.21
CA LEU A 194 21.03 -10.44 3.55
C LEU A 194 22.38 -10.44 4.28
N LEU A 195 22.70 -9.36 4.99
CA LEU A 195 23.94 -9.27 5.76
C LEU A 195 23.98 -10.36 6.85
N GLU A 196 22.97 -10.45 7.68
CA GLU A 196 22.86 -11.47 8.73
C GLU A 196 22.76 -12.89 8.15
N LEU A 197 21.94 -13.06 7.10
CA LEU A 197 21.76 -14.36 6.48
C LEU A 197 23.04 -14.93 5.89
N LYS A 198 23.92 -14.09 5.35
CA LYS A 198 25.23 -14.51 4.84
C LYS A 198 26.18 -14.89 5.98
N ILE A 199 26.21 -14.11 7.06
CA ILE A 199 27.08 -14.36 8.21
C ILE A 199 26.68 -15.65 8.94
N PHE A 200 25.38 -15.81 9.21
CA PHE A 200 24.88 -16.99 9.91
C PHE A 200 24.69 -18.23 9.01
N GLY A 201 24.90 -18.11 7.69
CA GLY A 201 24.70 -19.21 6.74
C GLY A 201 23.24 -19.67 6.64
N ALA A 202 22.26 -18.84 7.09
CA ALA A 202 20.86 -19.21 7.23
C ALA A 202 20.09 -19.24 5.89
N VAL A 203 20.69 -18.77 4.79
CA VAL A 203 20.07 -18.71 3.46
C VAL A 203 19.48 -20.06 3.03
N ARG A 204 20.27 -21.15 3.16
CA ARG A 204 19.83 -22.51 2.78
C ARG A 204 18.62 -22.99 3.60
N PHE A 205 18.59 -22.66 4.88
CA PHE A 205 17.47 -23.00 5.77
C PHE A 205 16.19 -22.30 5.35
N LEU A 206 16.24 -20.97 5.15
CA LEU A 206 15.08 -20.18 4.73
C LEU A 206 14.62 -20.56 3.32
N GLU A 207 15.55 -20.82 2.41
CA GLU A 207 15.22 -21.30 1.06
C GLU A 207 14.49 -22.65 1.10
N LYS A 208 14.96 -23.59 1.94
CA LYS A 208 14.29 -24.88 2.14
C LYS A 208 12.87 -24.70 2.69
N LYS A 209 12.71 -23.81 3.68
CA LYS A 209 11.41 -23.48 4.27
C LYS A 209 10.47 -22.83 3.23
N ARG A 210 10.99 -21.88 2.45
CA ARG A 210 10.24 -21.26 1.34
C ARG A 210 9.82 -22.29 0.28
N LYS A 211 10.76 -23.16 -0.15
CA LYS A 211 10.48 -24.22 -1.13
C LYS A 211 9.38 -25.17 -0.65
N ALA A 212 9.42 -25.57 0.62
CA ALA A 212 8.40 -26.45 1.21
C ALA A 212 7.01 -25.78 1.18
N LEU A 213 6.94 -24.53 1.63
CA LEU A 213 5.69 -23.75 1.64
C LEU A 213 5.14 -23.52 0.21
N VAL A 214 6.01 -23.12 -0.72
CA VAL A 214 5.64 -22.93 -2.12
C VAL A 214 5.14 -24.21 -2.74
N LYS A 215 5.80 -25.35 -2.46
CA LYS A 215 5.38 -26.68 -2.96
C LYS A 215 3.98 -27.05 -2.45
N GLU A 216 3.70 -26.82 -1.19
CA GLU A 216 2.38 -27.09 -0.59
C GLU A 216 1.28 -26.23 -1.25
N VAL A 217 1.51 -24.90 -1.33
CA VAL A 217 0.60 -23.95 -1.97
C VAL A 217 0.38 -24.30 -3.44
N LEU A 218 1.46 -24.60 -4.19
CA LEU A 218 1.37 -24.97 -5.60
C LEU A 218 0.61 -26.29 -5.81
N ASN A 219 0.89 -27.32 -5.01
CA ASN A 219 0.20 -28.61 -5.13
C ASN A 219 -1.31 -28.48 -4.89
N ARG A 220 -1.72 -27.60 -3.95
CA ARG A 220 -3.14 -27.30 -3.71
C ARG A 220 -3.75 -26.57 -4.92
N ARG A 221 -3.04 -25.56 -5.44
CA ARG A 221 -3.46 -24.82 -6.65
C ARG A 221 -3.54 -25.72 -7.89
N ILE A 222 -2.54 -26.57 -8.10
CA ILE A 222 -2.50 -27.50 -9.24
C ILE A 222 -3.70 -28.45 -9.20
N ARG A 223 -3.99 -29.07 -8.05
CA ARG A 223 -5.15 -29.97 -7.92
C ARG A 223 -6.47 -29.32 -8.33
N VAL A 224 -6.68 -28.09 -7.92
CA VAL A 224 -7.91 -27.37 -8.28
C VAL A 224 -7.88 -26.87 -9.71
N LYS A 225 -6.71 -26.44 -10.19
CA LYS A 225 -6.54 -26.04 -11.60
C LYS A 225 -6.78 -27.20 -12.55
N VAL A 226 -6.29 -28.40 -12.23
CA VAL A 226 -6.56 -29.63 -12.98
C VAL A 226 -8.05 -29.98 -12.97
N LYS A 227 -8.70 -29.87 -11.80
CA LYS A 227 -10.14 -30.10 -11.70
C LYS A 227 -10.96 -29.09 -12.51
N ALA A 228 -10.59 -27.82 -12.45
CA ALA A 228 -11.21 -26.76 -13.27
C ALA A 228 -10.97 -27.00 -14.77
N HIS A 229 -9.75 -27.42 -15.14
CA HIS A 229 -9.41 -27.74 -16.53
C HIS A 229 -10.19 -28.93 -17.06
N ASN A 230 -10.43 -29.95 -16.25
CA ASN A 230 -11.28 -31.07 -16.66
C ASN A 230 -12.73 -30.65 -16.96
N TYR A 231 -13.30 -29.72 -16.18
CA TYR A 231 -14.60 -29.15 -16.51
C TYR A 231 -14.57 -28.37 -17.83
N TYR A 232 -13.50 -27.62 -18.08
CA TYR A 232 -13.30 -26.90 -19.34
C TYR A 232 -13.20 -27.86 -20.53
N LEU A 233 -12.44 -28.95 -20.40
CA LEU A 233 -12.34 -30.00 -21.44
C LEU A 233 -13.69 -30.66 -21.75
N ILE A 234 -14.51 -30.95 -20.72
CA ILE A 234 -15.86 -31.49 -20.92
C ILE A 234 -16.73 -30.48 -21.69
N GLY A 235 -16.66 -29.20 -21.30
CA GLY A 235 -17.38 -28.14 -22.03
C GLY A 235 -16.97 -28.05 -23.48
N ASN A 236 -15.68 -28.04 -23.78
CA ASN A 236 -15.17 -28.00 -25.15
C ASN A 236 -15.58 -29.24 -25.96
N PHE A 237 -15.52 -30.44 -25.36
CA PHE A 237 -15.94 -31.65 -26.02
C PHE A 237 -17.44 -31.60 -26.43
N LEU A 238 -18.30 -31.15 -25.52
CA LEU A 238 -19.73 -30.95 -25.81
C LEU A 238 -19.94 -29.94 -26.94
N THR A 239 -19.17 -28.85 -26.92
CA THR A 239 -19.20 -27.84 -27.98
C THR A 239 -18.75 -28.39 -29.32
N PHE A 240 -17.70 -29.21 -29.36
CA PHE A 240 -17.24 -29.88 -30.57
C PHE A 240 -18.29 -30.84 -31.14
N VAL A 241 -18.94 -31.64 -30.30
CA VAL A 241 -20.03 -32.56 -30.74
C VAL A 241 -21.18 -31.75 -31.33
N TRP A 242 -21.54 -30.64 -30.69
CA TRP A 242 -22.59 -29.74 -31.19
C TRP A 242 -22.22 -29.14 -32.55
N LEU A 243 -21.00 -28.59 -32.68
CA LEU A 243 -20.49 -28.02 -33.93
C LEU A 243 -20.53 -29.04 -35.08
N PHE A 244 -20.04 -30.26 -34.82
CA PHE A 244 -20.04 -31.32 -35.80
C PHE A 244 -21.48 -31.65 -36.24
N SER A 245 -22.40 -31.74 -35.29
CA SER A 245 -23.81 -32.03 -35.58
C SER A 245 -24.46 -30.94 -36.44
N ILE A 246 -24.16 -29.65 -36.15
CA ILE A 246 -24.67 -28.55 -36.97
C ILE A 246 -24.00 -28.55 -38.35
N LEU A 247 -22.69 -28.79 -38.43
CA LEU A 247 -22.00 -28.85 -39.73
C LEU A 247 -22.65 -29.92 -40.65
N VAL A 248 -22.91 -31.12 -40.13
CA VAL A 248 -23.59 -32.20 -40.87
C VAL A 248 -24.98 -31.72 -41.31
N PHE A 249 -25.76 -31.12 -40.39
CA PHE A 249 -27.08 -30.59 -40.70
C PHE A 249 -27.03 -29.50 -41.79
N LEU A 250 -26.11 -28.57 -41.72
CA LEU A 250 -25.92 -27.50 -42.71
C LEU A 250 -25.55 -28.06 -44.10
N CYS A 251 -24.65 -29.07 -44.13
CA CYS A 251 -24.30 -29.76 -45.38
C CYS A 251 -25.52 -30.42 -46.02
N MET A 252 -26.33 -31.16 -45.25
CA MET A 252 -27.56 -31.79 -45.74
C MET A 252 -28.57 -30.74 -46.24
N SER A 253 -28.81 -29.71 -45.46
CA SER A 253 -29.75 -28.62 -45.83
C SER A 253 -29.29 -27.84 -47.07
N ALA A 254 -27.98 -27.68 -47.27
CA ALA A 254 -27.44 -27.05 -48.48
C ALA A 254 -27.61 -27.95 -49.72
N LEU A 255 -27.40 -29.29 -49.59
CA LEU A 255 -27.60 -30.25 -50.65
C LEU A 255 -29.09 -30.38 -51.08
N GLU A 256 -30.00 -30.27 -50.11
CA GLU A 256 -31.44 -30.25 -50.35
C GLU A 256 -31.95 -28.90 -50.94
N GLY A 257 -31.07 -27.90 -50.99
CA GLY A 257 -31.45 -26.54 -51.44
C GLY A 257 -32.35 -25.74 -50.48
N SER A 258 -32.49 -26.21 -49.23
CA SER A 258 -33.32 -25.54 -48.21
C SER A 258 -32.64 -24.27 -47.63
N ILE A 259 -31.32 -24.17 -47.77
CA ILE A 259 -30.54 -22.97 -47.42
C ILE A 259 -29.64 -22.52 -48.58
N THR A 260 -29.33 -21.22 -48.63
CA THR A 260 -28.44 -20.70 -49.67
C THR A 260 -26.98 -20.90 -49.29
N LEU A 261 -26.07 -20.92 -50.30
CA LEU A 261 -24.61 -20.99 -50.05
C LEU A 261 -24.11 -19.84 -49.18
N GLY A 262 -24.76 -18.66 -49.28
CA GLY A 262 -24.43 -17.52 -48.41
C GLY A 262 -24.79 -17.78 -46.95
N VAL A 263 -25.96 -18.37 -46.69
CA VAL A 263 -26.35 -18.75 -45.30
C VAL A 263 -25.39 -19.83 -44.76
N PHE A 264 -25.05 -20.85 -45.57
CA PHE A 264 -24.08 -21.88 -45.20
C PHE A 264 -22.72 -21.26 -44.78
N ALA A 265 -22.14 -20.40 -45.64
CA ALA A 265 -20.87 -19.76 -45.37
C ALA A 265 -20.91 -18.84 -44.14
N ALA A 266 -21.97 -18.03 -44.00
CA ALA A 266 -22.14 -17.12 -42.87
C ALA A 266 -22.27 -17.88 -41.53
N VAL A 267 -23.05 -18.95 -41.48
CA VAL A 267 -23.22 -19.77 -40.27
C VAL A 267 -21.92 -20.50 -39.91
N LEU A 268 -21.20 -21.05 -40.89
CA LEU A 268 -19.92 -21.72 -40.66
C LEU A 268 -18.89 -20.76 -40.05
N THR A 269 -18.81 -19.53 -40.58
CA THR A 269 -17.91 -18.49 -40.04
C THR A 269 -18.37 -18.02 -38.66
N ALA A 270 -19.66 -17.82 -38.48
CA ALA A 270 -20.28 -17.45 -37.23
C ALA A 270 -20.07 -18.49 -36.10
N MET A 271 -19.97 -19.78 -36.45
CA MET A 271 -19.67 -20.84 -35.49
C MET A 271 -18.24 -20.70 -34.91
N GLY A 272 -17.26 -20.39 -35.76
CA GLY A 272 -15.88 -20.10 -35.28
C GLY A 272 -15.84 -18.92 -34.31
N GLU A 273 -16.43 -17.79 -34.71
CA GLU A 273 -16.50 -16.58 -33.87
C GLU A 273 -17.29 -16.83 -32.57
N ALA A 274 -18.37 -17.62 -32.61
CA ALA A 274 -19.13 -17.98 -31.42
C ALA A 274 -18.30 -18.75 -30.38
N LEU A 275 -17.35 -19.57 -30.82
CA LEU A 275 -16.41 -20.27 -29.94
C LEU A 275 -15.44 -19.27 -29.29
N ASP A 276 -14.76 -18.46 -30.10
CA ASP A 276 -13.75 -17.50 -29.65
C ASP A 276 -14.36 -16.45 -28.70
N ASP A 277 -15.53 -15.93 -29.05
CA ASP A 277 -16.23 -14.95 -28.22
C ASP A 277 -16.79 -15.55 -26.93
N SER A 278 -17.19 -16.82 -26.94
CA SER A 278 -17.63 -17.51 -25.72
C SER A 278 -16.47 -17.75 -24.74
N GLU A 279 -15.30 -18.12 -25.26
CA GLU A 279 -14.08 -18.25 -24.44
C GLU A 279 -13.63 -16.88 -23.91
N ALA A 280 -13.62 -15.86 -24.76
CA ALA A 280 -13.29 -14.48 -24.38
C ALA A 280 -14.25 -13.92 -23.33
N LEU A 281 -15.55 -14.17 -23.45
CA LEU A 281 -16.56 -13.81 -22.46
C LEU A 281 -16.29 -14.51 -21.13
N TYR A 282 -16.01 -15.82 -21.17
CA TYR A 282 -15.66 -16.58 -19.97
C TYR A 282 -14.45 -15.99 -19.25
N MET A 283 -13.35 -15.76 -19.97
CA MET A 283 -12.16 -15.15 -19.39
C MET A 283 -12.44 -13.77 -18.80
N THR A 284 -13.29 -12.99 -19.46
CA THR A 284 -13.69 -11.65 -19.01
C THR A 284 -14.53 -11.72 -17.74
N LEU A 285 -15.52 -12.61 -17.67
CA LEU A 285 -16.33 -12.82 -16.47
C LEU A 285 -15.49 -13.31 -15.27
N GLN A 286 -14.50 -14.17 -15.52
CA GLN A 286 -13.57 -14.63 -14.50
C GLN A 286 -12.73 -13.47 -13.95
N LYS A 287 -12.19 -12.59 -14.83
CA LYS A 287 -11.45 -11.40 -14.45
C LYS A 287 -12.33 -10.40 -13.68
N MET A 288 -13.59 -10.23 -14.09
CA MET A 288 -14.55 -9.39 -13.37
C MET A 288 -14.77 -9.88 -11.94
N ARG A 289 -14.97 -11.20 -11.75
CA ARG A 289 -15.21 -11.76 -10.41
C ARG A 289 -14.00 -11.60 -9.48
N TRP A 290 -12.79 -11.75 -10.01
CA TRP A 290 -11.58 -11.43 -9.26
C TRP A 290 -11.49 -9.92 -8.95
N GLY A 291 -11.77 -9.07 -9.92
CA GLY A 291 -11.78 -7.62 -9.75
C GLY A 291 -12.79 -7.12 -8.72
N THR A 292 -13.99 -7.75 -8.66
CA THR A 292 -15.00 -7.39 -7.64
C THR A 292 -14.53 -7.68 -6.21
N ASN A 293 -13.77 -8.75 -6.00
CA ASN A 293 -13.18 -9.02 -4.69
C ASN A 293 -12.20 -7.91 -4.27
N VAL A 294 -11.26 -7.56 -5.16
CA VAL A 294 -10.30 -6.48 -4.87
C VAL A 294 -11.02 -5.16 -4.60
N VAL A 295 -12.02 -4.83 -5.41
CA VAL A 295 -12.82 -3.61 -5.23
C VAL A 295 -13.62 -3.65 -3.92
N SER A 296 -14.12 -4.81 -3.50
CA SER A 296 -14.82 -4.93 -2.21
C SER A 296 -13.91 -4.61 -1.02
N HIS A 297 -12.65 -5.08 -1.03
CA HIS A 297 -11.65 -4.74 -0.03
C HIS A 297 -11.25 -3.26 -0.07
N PHE A 298 -11.11 -2.71 -1.28
CA PHE A 298 -10.89 -1.27 -1.46
C PHE A 298 -12.03 -0.44 -0.88
N LEU A 299 -13.29 -0.80 -1.16
CA LEU A 299 -14.45 -0.11 -0.60
C LEU A 299 -14.55 -0.26 0.92
N ARG A 300 -14.13 -1.42 1.47
CA ARG A 300 -14.04 -1.62 2.92
C ARG A 300 -13.01 -0.67 3.52
N PHE A 301 -11.83 -0.56 2.91
CA PHE A 301 -10.81 0.40 3.30
C PHE A 301 -11.33 1.85 3.27
N MET A 302 -12.00 2.25 2.19
CA MET A 302 -12.56 3.61 2.06
C MET A 302 -13.69 3.91 3.08
N ARG A 303 -14.34 2.88 3.63
CA ARG A 303 -15.38 2.99 4.66
C ARG A 303 -14.87 2.93 6.09
N LEU A 304 -13.57 2.68 6.30
CA LEU A 304 -13.00 2.72 7.65
C LEU A 304 -13.28 4.09 8.29
N GLU A 305 -13.45 4.09 9.59
CA GLU A 305 -13.63 5.33 10.34
C GLU A 305 -12.40 6.23 10.17
N GLU A 306 -12.66 7.51 9.96
CA GLU A 306 -11.61 8.52 9.89
C GLU A 306 -11.48 9.21 11.24
N GLU A 307 -10.26 9.55 11.59
CA GLU A 307 -10.04 10.43 12.72
C GLU A 307 -10.67 11.79 12.41
N GLN A 308 -11.66 12.16 13.23
CA GLN A 308 -12.34 13.43 13.06
C GLN A 308 -11.44 14.53 13.62
N ASP A 309 -10.99 15.40 12.76
CA ASP A 309 -10.32 16.62 13.20
C ASP A 309 -11.38 17.58 13.78
N PRO A 310 -11.18 18.09 15.01
CA PRO A 310 -12.15 18.99 15.63
C PRO A 310 -12.44 20.19 14.74
N SER A 311 -13.71 20.44 14.45
CA SER A 311 -14.16 21.49 13.52
C SER A 311 -13.95 22.94 14.03
N LYS A 312 -13.60 23.10 15.30
CA LYS A 312 -13.28 24.40 15.92
C LYS A 312 -11.95 24.29 16.63
N SER A 313 -10.90 24.81 16.02
CA SER A 313 -9.63 25.00 16.71
C SER A 313 -9.81 26.02 17.84
N LYS A 314 -9.55 25.60 19.08
CA LYS A 314 -9.45 26.52 20.22
C LYS A 314 -8.10 27.24 20.13
N GLU A 315 -8.08 28.55 20.37
CA GLU A 315 -6.81 29.27 20.44
C GLU A 315 -5.96 28.73 21.60
N ILE A 316 -4.71 28.39 21.30
CA ILE A 316 -3.73 27.99 22.30
C ILE A 316 -3.29 29.26 23.01
N LYS A 317 -3.85 29.51 24.19
CA LYS A 317 -3.47 30.62 25.06
C LYS A 317 -3.03 30.05 26.40
N GLY A 318 -1.89 30.44 26.91
CA GLY A 318 -1.42 30.04 28.23
C GLY A 318 0.08 29.80 28.29
N ASP A 319 0.56 29.32 29.42
CA ASP A 319 1.97 29.15 29.75
C ASP A 319 2.58 27.83 29.21
N ASN A 320 2.01 27.25 28.18
CA ASN A 320 2.47 26.00 27.56
C ASN A 320 2.66 24.87 28.58
N CYS A 321 1.62 24.59 29.37
CA CYS A 321 1.61 23.56 30.40
C CYS A 321 0.91 22.29 29.89
N ILE A 322 1.55 21.13 30.03
CA ILE A 322 0.96 19.81 29.74
C ILE A 322 0.68 19.09 31.06
N ARG A 323 -0.51 18.54 31.20
CA ARG A 323 -0.89 17.77 32.39
C ARG A 323 -1.48 16.41 32.01
N PHE A 324 -0.91 15.35 32.56
CA PHE A 324 -1.49 14.02 32.56
C PHE A 324 -2.35 13.86 33.81
N GLU A 325 -3.61 13.48 33.63
CA GLU A 325 -4.58 13.31 34.74
C GLU A 325 -5.09 11.87 34.76
N ASN A 326 -4.53 11.06 35.65
CA ASN A 326 -4.91 9.64 35.89
C ASN A 326 -4.93 8.79 34.61
N VAL A 327 -3.95 8.95 33.75
CA VAL A 327 -3.88 8.30 32.42
C VAL A 327 -3.54 6.83 32.57
N SER A 328 -4.41 5.95 32.04
CA SER A 328 -4.13 4.53 31.86
C SER A 328 -4.25 4.13 30.40
N PHE A 329 -3.37 3.22 29.96
CA PHE A 329 -3.30 2.81 28.57
C PHE A 329 -2.85 1.37 28.38
N THR A 330 -3.53 0.67 27.45
CA THR A 330 -3.22 -0.67 26.94
C THR A 330 -3.21 -0.63 25.42
N TYR A 331 -2.21 -1.21 24.76
CA TYR A 331 -2.18 -1.28 23.29
C TYR A 331 -3.33 -2.15 22.76
N PRO A 332 -3.89 -1.82 21.58
CA PRO A 332 -4.89 -2.65 20.92
C PRO A 332 -4.41 -4.10 20.77
N GLY A 333 -5.25 -5.06 21.13
CA GLY A 333 -4.92 -6.49 21.06
C GLY A 333 -4.00 -7.02 22.15
N SER A 334 -3.59 -6.20 23.12
CA SER A 334 -2.82 -6.62 24.31
C SER A 334 -3.72 -6.69 25.55
N GLU A 335 -3.43 -7.64 26.44
CA GLU A 335 -4.06 -7.71 27.77
C GLU A 335 -3.24 -6.94 28.83
N HIS A 336 -2.02 -6.51 28.50
CA HIS A 336 -1.11 -5.86 29.44
C HIS A 336 -1.31 -4.34 29.46
N CYS A 337 -1.74 -3.82 30.63
CA CYS A 337 -1.81 -2.40 30.88
C CYS A 337 -0.39 -1.82 31.01
N ILE A 338 -0.02 -0.96 30.04
CA ILE A 338 1.32 -0.36 29.96
C ILE A 338 1.46 0.86 30.88
N LEU A 339 0.44 1.73 30.92
CA LEU A 339 0.40 2.87 31.84
C LEU A 339 -0.77 2.72 32.79
N LYS A 340 -0.53 2.92 34.08
CA LYS A 340 -1.49 2.69 35.17
C LYS A 340 -1.61 3.95 36.00
N ASN A 341 -2.70 4.72 35.77
CA ASN A 341 -3.06 5.87 36.57
C ASN A 341 -1.90 6.92 36.67
N VAL A 342 -1.27 7.21 35.54
CA VAL A 342 -0.13 8.13 35.45
C VAL A 342 -0.62 9.57 35.54
N SER A 343 -0.06 10.34 36.46
CA SER A 343 -0.34 11.77 36.64
C SER A 343 0.97 12.53 36.84
N PHE A 344 1.18 13.55 36.05
CA PHE A 344 2.29 14.52 36.16
C PHE A 344 1.97 15.77 35.35
N GLU A 345 2.75 16.81 35.58
CA GLU A 345 2.64 18.11 34.89
C GLU A 345 3.99 18.47 34.26
N ILE A 346 3.99 19.11 33.11
CA ILE A 346 5.15 19.71 32.46
C ILE A 346 4.87 21.19 32.31
N LYS A 347 5.73 22.04 32.87
CA LYS A 347 5.57 23.49 32.79
C LYS A 347 6.21 24.06 31.53
N GLY A 348 5.73 25.20 31.06
CA GLY A 348 6.34 25.90 29.94
C GLY A 348 7.81 26.24 30.22
N GLY A 349 8.69 25.99 29.28
CA GLY A 349 10.13 26.17 29.41
C GLY A 349 10.86 25.13 30.25
N GLU A 350 10.17 24.13 30.79
CA GLU A 350 10.77 23.07 31.62
C GLU A 350 11.37 21.96 30.75
N HIS A 351 12.55 21.47 31.13
CA HIS A 351 13.20 20.31 30.54
C HIS A 351 13.01 19.09 31.41
N ILE A 352 12.30 18.09 30.90
CA ILE A 352 11.99 16.85 31.64
C ILE A 352 12.69 15.66 31.01
N ALA A 353 13.35 14.85 31.85
CA ALA A 353 13.85 13.53 31.48
C ALA A 353 12.88 12.43 31.91
N LEU A 354 12.47 11.59 30.97
CA LEU A 354 11.76 10.34 31.26
C LEU A 354 12.74 9.18 31.35
N VAL A 355 12.91 8.62 32.54
CA VAL A 355 13.87 7.56 32.85
C VAL A 355 13.12 6.31 33.30
N GLY A 356 13.69 5.13 33.06
CA GLY A 356 13.12 3.85 33.51
C GLY A 356 13.62 2.68 32.66
N VAL A 357 13.38 1.48 33.13
CA VAL A 357 13.75 0.23 32.42
C VAL A 357 13.02 0.10 31.08
N ASN A 358 13.56 -0.77 30.21
CA ASN A 358 12.91 -1.08 28.94
C ASN A 358 11.50 -1.64 29.18
N GLY A 359 10.53 -1.18 28.37
CA GLY A 359 9.13 -1.59 28.52
C GLY A 359 8.36 -0.88 29.66
N ALA A 360 8.96 0.09 30.37
CA ALA A 360 8.27 0.83 31.43
C ALA A 360 7.11 1.70 30.93
N GLY A 361 7.05 2.02 29.62
CA GLY A 361 5.99 2.86 29.02
C GLY A 361 6.45 4.25 28.57
N LYS A 362 7.77 4.54 28.55
CA LYS A 362 8.31 5.85 28.17
C LYS A 362 7.87 6.30 26.76
N SER A 363 8.14 5.52 25.74
CA SER A 363 7.73 5.84 24.36
C SER A 363 6.20 5.81 24.17
N THR A 364 5.47 5.11 25.06
CA THR A 364 4.01 5.14 25.09
C THR A 364 3.49 6.52 25.51
N ILE A 365 4.13 7.18 26.48
CA ILE A 365 3.80 8.56 26.86
C ILE A 365 3.95 9.51 25.66
N ILE A 366 5.04 9.37 24.89
CA ILE A 366 5.25 10.18 23.67
C ILE A 366 4.15 9.91 22.63
N LYS A 367 3.84 8.63 22.37
CA LYS A 367 2.80 8.26 21.41
C LYS A 367 1.42 8.82 21.79
N LEU A 368 1.11 8.89 23.08
CA LEU A 368 -0.11 9.52 23.59
C LEU A 368 -0.09 11.04 23.45
N LEU A 369 1.05 11.69 23.72
CA LEU A 369 1.24 13.13 23.50
C LEU A 369 1.07 13.52 22.02
N CYS A 370 1.58 12.69 21.12
CA CYS A 370 1.41 12.90 19.69
C CYS A 370 0.00 12.53 19.17
N ARG A 371 -0.93 12.17 20.08
CA ARG A 371 -2.28 11.69 19.76
C ARG A 371 -2.31 10.52 18.77
N LEU A 372 -1.23 9.72 18.67
CA LEU A 372 -1.21 8.49 17.89
C LEU A 372 -2.11 7.40 18.49
N TYR A 373 -2.35 7.50 19.80
CA TYR A 373 -3.29 6.66 20.56
C TYR A 373 -4.10 7.53 21.51
N ARG A 374 -5.24 7.00 21.92
CA ARG A 374 -6.09 7.62 22.96
C ARG A 374 -5.97 6.86 24.27
N PRO A 375 -5.88 7.54 25.42
CA PRO A 375 -5.89 6.86 26.71
C PRO A 375 -7.24 6.15 26.94
N GLN A 376 -7.22 5.01 27.63
CA GLN A 376 -8.44 4.27 27.98
C GLN A 376 -9.16 4.90 29.18
N SER A 377 -8.40 5.50 30.08
CA SER A 377 -8.95 6.29 31.19
C SER A 377 -8.03 7.46 31.50
N GLY A 378 -8.58 8.49 32.15
CA GLY A 378 -7.89 9.75 32.35
C GLY A 378 -7.89 10.61 31.09
N ARG A 379 -7.14 11.71 31.13
CA ARG A 379 -7.00 12.64 30.00
C ARG A 379 -5.64 13.33 30.02
N ILE A 380 -5.26 13.86 28.86
CA ILE A 380 -4.08 14.70 28.70
C ILE A 380 -4.56 16.10 28.33
N VAL A 381 -4.11 17.08 29.07
CA VAL A 381 -4.58 18.46 28.97
C VAL A 381 -3.40 19.36 28.62
N VAL A 382 -3.56 20.23 27.62
CA VAL A 382 -2.60 21.28 27.28
C VAL A 382 -3.26 22.64 27.49
N ASN A 383 -2.69 23.45 28.34
CA ASN A 383 -3.25 24.78 28.70
C ASN A 383 -4.73 24.73 29.14
N GLY A 384 -5.14 23.66 29.85
CA GLY A 384 -6.51 23.49 30.31
C GLY A 384 -7.48 22.92 29.27
N ILE A 385 -7.03 22.64 28.04
CA ILE A 385 -7.82 22.05 26.94
C ILE A 385 -7.41 20.59 26.77
N ASP A 386 -8.38 19.68 26.62
CA ASP A 386 -8.10 18.28 26.34
C ASP A 386 -7.36 18.12 25.00
N LEU A 387 -6.30 17.30 24.97
CA LEU A 387 -5.49 17.04 23.78
C LEU A 387 -6.32 16.53 22.60
N GLN A 388 -7.44 15.85 22.87
CA GLN A 388 -8.35 15.35 21.83
C GLN A 388 -9.14 16.47 21.13
N GLU A 389 -9.18 17.67 21.67
CA GLU A 389 -9.88 18.82 21.09
C GLU A 389 -8.99 19.65 20.15
N PHE A 390 -7.70 19.35 20.05
CA PHE A 390 -6.78 20.04 19.14
C PHE A 390 -6.88 19.48 17.73
N SER A 391 -6.80 20.34 16.71
CA SER A 391 -6.64 19.91 15.32
C SER A 391 -5.24 19.34 15.07
N GLN A 392 -5.09 18.55 14.00
CA GLN A 392 -3.78 18.01 13.61
C GLN A 392 -2.76 19.12 13.35
N GLU A 393 -3.19 20.23 12.73
CA GLU A 393 -2.33 21.40 12.48
C GLU A 393 -1.85 22.05 13.78
N GLN A 394 -2.72 22.11 14.80
CA GLN A 394 -2.33 22.64 16.12
C GLN A 394 -1.34 21.73 16.83
N LEU A 395 -1.52 20.40 16.74
CA LEU A 395 -0.57 19.44 17.31
C LEU A 395 0.82 19.56 16.67
N GLN A 396 0.88 19.78 15.35
CA GLN A 396 2.15 20.02 14.62
C GLN A 396 2.86 21.31 15.07
N LYS A 397 2.12 22.35 15.48
CA LYS A 397 2.67 23.57 16.05
C LYS A 397 3.08 23.40 17.52
N LEU A 398 2.41 22.50 18.25
CA LEU A 398 2.75 22.22 19.65
C LEU A 398 3.98 21.33 19.78
N PHE A 399 4.08 20.28 18.99
CA PHE A 399 5.07 19.23 19.16
C PHE A 399 5.97 19.05 17.95
N SER A 400 7.29 19.05 18.17
CA SER A 400 8.23 18.43 17.24
C SER A 400 8.84 17.19 17.89
N VAL A 401 8.94 16.09 17.13
CA VAL A 401 9.31 14.79 17.68
C VAL A 401 10.42 14.15 16.86
N VAL A 402 11.45 13.69 17.55
CA VAL A 402 12.47 12.77 17.01
C VAL A 402 12.22 11.41 17.64
N PHE A 403 11.72 10.46 16.85
CA PHE A 403 11.53 9.08 17.30
C PHE A 403 12.84 8.31 17.24
N GLN A 404 12.96 7.25 18.06
CA GLN A 404 14.09 6.32 18.05
C GLN A 404 14.31 5.72 16.66
N ASP A 405 13.21 5.28 16.01
CA ASP A 405 13.18 4.74 14.64
C ASP A 405 12.79 5.85 13.66
N TYR A 406 13.67 6.83 13.45
CA TYR A 406 13.42 7.93 12.53
C TYR A 406 13.45 7.48 11.06
N ASN A 407 12.56 8.05 10.25
CA ASN A 407 12.51 7.77 8.81
C ASN A 407 13.60 8.52 8.04
N ARG A 408 14.25 7.79 7.12
CA ARG A 408 15.20 8.30 6.14
C ARG A 408 14.43 8.65 4.86
N PHE A 409 14.21 9.92 4.60
CA PHE A 409 13.59 10.34 3.36
C PHE A 409 14.66 10.47 2.28
N TYR A 410 14.60 9.64 1.25
CA TYR A 410 15.48 9.73 0.07
C TYR A 410 15.02 10.88 -0.83
N LEU A 411 15.07 12.09 -0.29
CA LEU A 411 14.79 13.39 -0.88
C LEU A 411 16.04 14.25 -0.78
N THR A 412 15.96 15.52 -1.18
CA THR A 412 17.09 16.45 -0.99
C THR A 412 17.34 16.74 0.50
N LEU A 413 18.54 17.23 0.84
CA LEU A 413 18.87 17.63 2.21
C LEU A 413 17.92 18.74 2.71
N ARG A 414 17.64 19.75 1.86
CA ARG A 414 16.65 20.79 2.09
C ARG A 414 15.28 20.21 2.47
N GLU A 415 14.77 19.31 1.64
CA GLU A 415 13.46 18.70 1.84
C GLU A 415 13.39 17.83 3.09
N ASN A 416 14.49 17.20 3.46
CA ASN A 416 14.58 16.44 4.70
C ASN A 416 14.42 17.33 5.93
N VAL A 417 15.08 18.48 5.95
CA VAL A 417 14.99 19.43 7.07
C VAL A 417 13.63 20.14 7.04
N ALA A 418 13.22 20.62 5.87
CA ALA A 418 11.98 21.37 5.69
C ALA A 418 10.70 20.53 5.91
N ALA A 419 10.81 19.20 5.95
CA ALA A 419 9.67 18.33 6.31
C ALA A 419 9.04 18.69 7.67
N GLY A 420 9.76 19.39 8.55
CA GLY A 420 9.24 19.93 9.82
C GLY A 420 8.37 21.20 9.66
N ALA A 421 8.60 22.03 8.62
CA ALA A 421 7.87 23.26 8.35
C ALA A 421 7.98 23.63 6.87
N LEU A 422 7.12 23.06 6.04
CA LEU A 422 7.20 23.13 4.57
C LEU A 422 7.06 24.56 4.02
N GLU A 423 6.32 25.43 4.70
CA GLU A 423 6.15 26.83 4.33
C GLU A 423 7.46 27.64 4.37
N ARG A 424 8.47 27.16 5.10
CA ARG A 424 9.79 27.79 5.22
C ARG A 424 10.87 27.06 4.41
N LYS A 425 10.49 26.16 3.49
CA LYS A 425 11.42 25.32 2.72
C LYS A 425 12.50 26.12 1.98
N GLU A 426 12.16 27.31 1.49
CA GLU A 426 13.07 28.17 0.71
C GLU A 426 13.96 29.09 1.58
N ASP A 427 13.85 29.02 2.91
CA ASP A 427 14.69 29.78 3.85
C ASP A 427 16.01 29.04 4.10
N ASP A 428 16.96 29.23 3.20
CA ASP A 428 18.29 28.61 3.24
C ASP A 428 19.04 28.84 4.53
N GLU A 429 18.92 30.05 5.11
CA GLU A 429 19.64 30.41 6.31
C GLU A 429 19.11 29.64 7.51
N SER A 430 17.80 29.54 7.65
CA SER A 430 17.16 28.74 8.71
C SER A 430 17.44 27.23 8.53
N VAL A 431 17.47 26.72 7.30
CA VAL A 431 17.85 25.31 7.04
C VAL A 431 19.30 25.04 7.47
N ARG A 432 20.24 25.90 7.06
CA ARG A 432 21.66 25.79 7.48
C ARG A 432 21.83 25.92 8.98
N LYS A 433 21.09 26.85 9.61
CA LYS A 433 21.08 27.03 11.06
C LYS A 433 20.64 25.72 11.76
N ALA A 434 19.53 25.13 11.34
CA ALA A 434 19.03 23.87 11.92
C ALA A 434 20.03 22.72 11.76
N LEU A 435 20.71 22.63 10.60
CA LEU A 435 21.74 21.62 10.33
C LEU A 435 22.96 21.80 11.26
N ARG A 436 23.45 23.03 11.41
CA ARG A 436 24.57 23.34 12.32
C ARG A 436 24.21 23.05 13.78
N MET A 437 23.00 23.42 14.20
CA MET A 437 22.48 23.13 15.54
C MET A 437 22.41 21.62 15.81
N ALA A 438 22.11 20.82 14.79
CA ALA A 438 22.13 19.36 14.88
C ALA A 438 23.55 18.74 14.78
N GLY A 439 24.61 19.57 14.74
CA GLY A 439 26.01 19.13 14.70
C GLY A 439 26.47 18.68 13.31
N ILE A 440 25.85 19.14 12.23
CA ILE A 440 26.34 18.94 10.86
C ILE A 440 27.28 20.08 10.51
N GLU A 441 28.58 19.79 10.53
CA GLU A 441 29.66 20.75 10.24
C GLU A 441 30.25 20.60 8.85
N ASN A 442 29.80 19.59 8.08
CA ASN A 442 30.32 19.34 6.74
C ASN A 442 29.91 20.49 5.79
N GLU A 443 30.88 21.33 5.46
CA GLU A 443 30.67 22.50 4.60
C GLU A 443 30.06 22.15 3.25
N LYS A 444 30.43 21.02 2.65
CA LYS A 444 29.85 20.57 1.38
C LYS A 444 28.34 20.34 1.51
N LEU A 445 27.89 19.67 2.58
CA LEU A 445 26.47 19.48 2.83
C LEU A 445 25.74 20.78 3.13
N LEU A 446 26.40 21.73 3.82
CA LEU A 446 25.82 23.03 4.12
C LEU A 446 25.75 23.97 2.90
N MET A 447 26.62 23.80 1.91
CA MET A 447 26.62 24.59 0.68
C MET A 447 25.60 24.06 -0.35
N GLU A 448 25.43 22.76 -0.44
CA GLU A 448 24.60 22.09 -1.46
C GLU A 448 23.32 21.50 -0.84
N LEU A 449 22.38 22.38 -0.43
CA LEU A 449 21.13 21.95 0.24
C LEU A 449 20.23 21.08 -0.65
N ASP A 450 20.31 21.23 -1.96
CA ASP A 450 19.49 20.47 -2.92
C ASP A 450 20.13 19.14 -3.35
N LEU A 451 21.15 18.71 -2.62
CA LEU A 451 21.83 17.44 -2.82
C LEU A 451 20.87 16.29 -2.48
N PRO A 452 20.63 15.34 -3.41
CA PRO A 452 19.79 14.17 -3.15
C PRO A 452 20.47 13.22 -2.16
N LEU A 453 19.70 12.73 -1.19
CA LEU A 453 20.17 11.79 -0.19
C LEU A 453 19.73 10.36 -0.52
N GLY A 454 20.60 9.39 -0.19
CA GLY A 454 20.36 7.98 -0.51
C GLY A 454 20.76 7.62 -1.93
N LYS A 455 20.40 6.41 -2.37
CA LYS A 455 20.80 5.83 -3.67
C LYS A 455 19.64 5.66 -4.65
N LEU A 456 18.64 6.54 -4.60
CA LEU A 456 17.58 6.54 -5.62
C LEU A 456 18.06 7.17 -6.93
N GLU A 457 18.99 8.13 -6.86
CA GLU A 457 19.59 8.81 -7.98
C GLU A 457 21.10 8.54 -8.05
N GLU A 458 21.68 8.59 -9.25
CA GLU A 458 23.13 8.35 -9.44
C GLU A 458 24.01 9.35 -8.67
N GLN A 459 23.52 10.58 -8.49
CA GLN A 459 24.21 11.64 -7.76
C GLN A 459 23.94 11.61 -6.25
N GLY A 460 23.08 10.70 -5.79
CA GLY A 460 22.66 10.61 -4.39
C GLY A 460 23.79 10.22 -3.45
N ILE A 461 23.92 10.93 -2.34
CA ILE A 461 24.92 10.67 -1.29
C ILE A 461 24.35 9.78 -0.21
N GLU A 462 25.08 8.69 0.08
CA GLU A 462 24.75 7.84 1.24
C GLU A 462 25.37 8.40 2.50
N LEU A 463 24.53 8.58 3.53
CA LEU A 463 24.93 9.11 4.82
C LEU A 463 25.10 7.98 5.85
N SER A 464 25.98 8.18 6.81
CA SER A 464 26.11 7.28 7.96
C SER A 464 24.84 7.35 8.85
N GLY A 465 24.62 6.31 9.70
CA GLY A 465 23.51 6.31 10.65
C GLY A 465 23.49 7.54 11.55
N GLY A 466 24.66 7.97 12.04
CA GLY A 466 24.76 9.19 12.86
C GLY A 466 24.46 10.47 12.10
N GLN A 467 24.81 10.57 10.80
CA GLN A 467 24.44 11.73 9.97
C GLN A 467 22.93 11.76 9.71
N TRP A 468 22.30 10.62 9.42
CA TRP A 468 20.84 10.53 9.29
C TRP A 468 20.12 10.95 10.58
N GLN A 469 20.66 10.55 11.73
CA GLN A 469 20.13 10.94 13.03
C GLN A 469 20.20 12.45 13.25
N ARG A 470 21.33 13.08 12.92
CA ARG A 470 21.48 14.55 12.98
C ARG A 470 20.50 15.27 12.05
N ILE A 471 20.21 14.73 10.87
CA ILE A 471 19.18 15.29 9.98
C ILE A 471 17.79 15.18 10.61
N ALA A 472 17.45 14.06 11.25
CA ALA A 472 16.19 13.92 11.97
C ALA A 472 16.03 14.94 13.10
N ILE A 473 17.13 15.23 13.78
CA ILE A 473 17.19 16.27 14.83
C ILE A 473 17.07 17.68 14.20
N ALA A 474 17.77 17.94 13.08
CA ALA A 474 17.65 19.21 12.36
C ALA A 474 16.21 19.48 11.91
N ARG A 475 15.47 18.44 11.51
CA ARG A 475 14.04 18.51 11.19
C ARG A 475 13.21 19.02 12.38
N ALA A 476 13.48 18.51 13.58
CA ALA A 476 12.81 18.96 14.79
C ALA A 476 13.18 20.40 15.18
N TYR A 477 14.42 20.82 14.96
CA TYR A 477 14.86 22.21 15.23
C TYR A 477 14.33 23.21 14.22
N PHE A 478 14.11 22.79 12.99
CA PHE A 478 13.54 23.65 11.95
C PHE A 478 12.07 23.97 12.21
N THR A 479 11.37 23.10 12.98
CA THR A 479 9.99 23.32 13.38
C THR A 479 9.91 24.38 14.47
N ASP A 480 8.99 25.33 14.34
CA ASP A 480 8.73 26.36 15.36
C ASP A 480 7.68 25.87 16.38
N SER A 481 7.98 24.75 17.06
CA SER A 481 7.11 24.10 18.03
C SER A 481 7.43 24.56 19.46
N GLU A 482 6.42 24.50 20.32
CA GLU A 482 6.54 24.87 21.75
C GLU A 482 7.25 23.78 22.57
N PHE A 483 7.00 22.49 22.20
CA PHE A 483 7.58 21.32 22.84
C PHE A 483 8.45 20.54 21.88
N VAL A 484 9.66 20.21 22.29
CA VAL A 484 10.56 19.32 21.57
C VAL A 484 10.63 17.99 22.31
N ILE A 485 10.30 16.90 21.61
CA ILE A 485 10.29 15.56 22.17
C ILE A 485 11.40 14.74 21.48
N LEU A 486 12.30 14.20 22.29
CA LEU A 486 13.45 13.45 21.81
C LEU A 486 13.43 12.03 22.41
N ASP A 487 13.13 11.01 21.58
CA ASP A 487 13.14 9.61 22.00
C ASP A 487 14.47 8.96 21.59
N GLU A 488 15.39 8.83 22.56
CA GLU A 488 16.74 8.29 22.39
C GLU A 488 17.54 8.91 21.22
N PRO A 489 17.67 10.23 21.19
CA PRO A 489 18.19 10.95 20.01
C PRO A 489 19.69 10.70 19.76
N THR A 490 20.39 9.94 20.59
CA THR A 490 21.85 9.74 20.54
C THR A 490 22.27 8.28 20.37
N SER A 491 21.34 7.38 20.08
CA SER A 491 21.59 5.93 20.01
C SER A 491 22.68 5.52 19.00
N ALA A 492 22.90 6.31 17.93
CA ALA A 492 23.89 6.06 16.89
C ALA A 492 25.11 7.01 16.95
N LEU A 493 25.25 7.81 18.01
CA LEU A 493 26.35 8.76 18.19
C LEU A 493 27.42 8.20 19.16
N ASP A 494 28.66 8.60 18.91
CA ASP A 494 29.75 8.39 19.87
C ASP A 494 29.60 9.31 21.10
N PRO A 495 30.24 8.99 22.24
CA PRO A 495 30.06 9.76 23.49
C PRO A 495 30.46 11.24 23.39
N ILE A 496 31.43 11.60 22.53
CA ILE A 496 31.87 12.98 22.35
C ILE A 496 30.83 13.76 21.57
N ALA A 497 30.36 13.19 20.44
CA ALA A 497 29.31 13.77 19.62
C ALA A 497 27.98 13.85 20.38
N GLU A 498 27.69 12.88 21.24
CA GLU A 498 26.54 12.90 22.13
C GLU A 498 26.57 14.06 23.11
N ASN A 499 27.71 14.25 23.81
CA ASN A 499 27.86 15.34 24.78
C ASN A 499 27.72 16.71 24.11
N ALA A 500 28.42 16.93 23.00
CA ALA A 500 28.31 18.14 22.19
C ALA A 500 26.86 18.41 21.71
N MET A 501 26.15 17.36 21.36
CA MET A 501 24.74 17.46 20.95
C MET A 501 23.84 17.86 22.12
N TYR A 502 24.01 17.26 23.32
CA TYR A 502 23.22 17.67 24.49
C TYR A 502 23.55 19.08 24.95
N GLU A 503 24.80 19.53 24.89
CA GLU A 503 25.17 20.91 25.16
C GLU A 503 24.50 21.90 24.17
N ASN A 504 24.48 21.54 22.90
CA ASN A 504 23.73 22.28 21.87
C ASN A 504 22.23 22.29 22.17
N ILE A 505 21.64 21.15 22.51
CA ILE A 505 20.22 21.03 22.90
C ILE A 505 19.92 22.00 24.06
N ALA A 506 20.71 21.97 25.13
CA ALA A 506 20.51 22.82 26.29
C ALA A 506 20.59 24.33 25.94
N SER A 507 21.53 24.71 25.08
CA SER A 507 21.68 26.12 24.65
C SER A 507 20.52 26.63 23.78
N ILE A 508 19.90 25.74 23.00
CA ILE A 508 18.85 26.04 22.02
C ILE A 508 17.47 26.06 22.69
N LEU A 509 17.27 25.18 23.67
CA LEU A 509 15.99 24.98 24.33
C LEU A 509 15.73 25.95 25.49
N THR A 510 16.57 26.94 25.72
CA THR A 510 16.39 27.95 26.80
C THR A 510 15.02 28.64 26.78
N GLN A 511 14.28 28.58 25.67
CA GLN A 511 12.95 29.18 25.51
C GLN A 511 11.84 28.18 25.20
N LYS A 512 12.17 26.86 24.98
CA LYS A 512 11.21 25.82 24.63
C LYS A 512 11.19 24.73 25.69
N SER A 513 10.05 24.10 25.89
CA SER A 513 9.97 22.92 26.75
C SER A 513 10.57 21.70 26.04
N CYS A 514 11.32 20.88 26.77
CA CYS A 514 11.88 19.65 26.22
C CYS A 514 11.51 18.43 27.04
N ILE A 515 11.10 17.38 26.33
CA ILE A 515 10.88 16.05 26.91
C ILE A 515 11.86 15.11 26.24
N PHE A 516 12.78 14.55 26.99
CA PHE A 516 13.69 13.56 26.42
C PHE A 516 13.68 12.24 27.16
N ILE A 517 13.68 11.18 26.37
CA ILE A 517 13.89 9.83 26.86
C ILE A 517 15.35 9.49 26.62
N SER A 518 16.03 9.07 27.67
CA SER A 518 17.39 8.55 27.54
C SER A 518 17.57 7.29 28.37
N HIS A 519 18.25 6.33 27.75
CA HIS A 519 18.81 5.16 28.46
C HIS A 519 20.17 5.46 29.08
N ARG A 520 20.79 6.60 28.74
CA ARG A 520 22.05 7.07 29.32
C ARG A 520 21.75 8.11 30.39
N LEU A 521 21.85 7.69 31.64
CA LEU A 521 21.47 8.53 32.79
C LEU A 521 22.37 9.78 32.96
N ALA A 522 23.55 9.79 32.33
CA ALA A 522 24.42 10.95 32.30
C ALA A 522 23.72 12.18 31.67
N SER A 523 22.92 11.96 30.61
CA SER A 523 22.16 13.03 29.96
C SER A 523 20.95 13.50 30.79
N ALA A 524 20.41 12.64 31.65
CA ALA A 524 19.30 13.02 32.53
C ALA A 524 19.66 14.12 33.52
N LYS A 525 20.96 14.33 33.84
CA LYS A 525 21.45 15.42 34.67
C LYS A 525 21.17 16.82 34.12
N MET A 526 20.94 16.91 32.80
CA MET A 526 20.69 18.21 32.15
C MET A 526 19.22 18.62 32.23
N ALA A 527 18.35 17.73 32.70
CA ALA A 527 16.95 18.04 32.92
C ALA A 527 16.76 18.84 34.23
N ASP A 528 15.80 19.76 34.20
CA ASP A 528 15.38 20.45 35.42
C ASP A 528 14.72 19.46 36.38
N ARG A 529 14.00 18.46 35.81
CA ARG A 529 13.27 17.43 36.55
C ARG A 529 13.30 16.11 35.84
N ILE A 530 13.43 15.05 36.62
CA ILE A 530 13.47 13.65 36.16
C ILE A 530 12.22 12.93 36.65
N LEU A 531 11.54 12.24 35.75
CA LEU A 531 10.42 11.38 36.05
C LEU A 531 10.85 9.93 35.88
N VAL A 532 10.82 9.15 36.94
CA VAL A 532 11.23 7.73 36.94
C VAL A 532 10.01 6.86 36.76
N LEU A 533 9.89 6.26 35.58
CA LEU A 533 8.80 5.38 35.23
C LEU A 533 9.17 3.92 35.51
N SER A 534 8.40 3.25 36.34
CA SER A 534 8.55 1.82 36.64
C SER A 534 7.18 1.14 36.75
N LYS A 535 7.05 -0.05 36.12
CA LYS A 535 5.82 -0.87 36.12
C LYS A 535 4.56 -0.09 35.68
N GLY A 536 4.76 0.87 34.75
CA GLY A 536 3.69 1.70 34.20
C GLY A 536 3.21 2.85 35.09
N GLN A 537 3.96 3.21 36.11
CA GLN A 537 3.67 4.31 37.03
C GLN A 537 4.89 5.19 37.24
N ILE A 538 4.69 6.47 37.56
CA ILE A 538 5.76 7.35 38.04
C ILE A 538 6.02 7.00 39.51
N GLN A 539 7.21 6.50 39.79
CA GLN A 539 7.63 6.06 41.12
C GLN A 539 8.43 7.15 41.85
N GLU A 540 9.21 7.90 41.11
CA GLU A 540 10.06 8.97 41.66
C GLU A 540 10.03 10.18 40.73
N GLU A 541 10.10 11.34 41.34
CA GLU A 541 10.14 12.64 40.67
C GLU A 541 11.04 13.60 41.45
N GLY A 542 11.91 14.33 40.76
CA GLY A 542 12.81 15.32 41.38
C GLY A 542 13.99 15.65 40.46
N SER A 543 14.85 16.55 40.93
CA SER A 543 16.14 16.84 40.28
C SER A 543 17.12 15.67 40.43
N HIS A 544 18.19 15.68 39.64
CA HIS A 544 19.25 14.67 39.77
C HIS A 544 19.80 14.59 41.20
N ALA A 545 20.07 15.75 41.84
CA ALA A 545 20.64 15.79 43.18
C ALA A 545 19.69 15.18 44.22
N GLU A 546 18.41 15.56 44.17
CA GLU A 546 17.37 15.07 45.11
C GLU A 546 17.17 13.55 44.97
N LEU A 547 17.14 13.02 43.74
CA LEU A 547 16.94 11.61 43.49
C LEU A 547 18.17 10.76 43.90
N MET A 548 19.36 11.29 43.72
CA MET A 548 20.60 10.67 44.21
C MET A 548 20.67 10.63 45.75
N GLU A 549 20.24 11.67 46.42
CA GLU A 549 20.18 11.75 47.89
C GLU A 549 19.14 10.78 48.47
N ARG A 550 17.96 10.66 47.82
CA ARG A 550 16.92 9.72 48.22
C ARG A 550 17.37 8.25 48.15
N GLY A 551 18.37 7.94 47.32
CA GLY A 551 18.92 6.56 47.19
C GLY A 551 17.94 5.53 46.66
N GLY A 552 16.95 5.95 45.84
CA GLY A 552 15.91 5.11 45.29
C GLY A 552 16.26 4.48 43.95
N ILE A 553 15.21 4.17 43.14
CA ILE A 553 15.34 3.49 41.82
C ILE A 553 16.29 4.25 40.89
N TYR A 554 16.17 5.57 40.85
CA TYR A 554 17.05 6.41 40.01
C TYR A 554 18.51 6.29 40.42
N ALA A 555 18.80 6.41 41.71
CA ALA A 555 20.16 6.35 42.22
C ALA A 555 20.79 4.98 41.98
N ASP A 556 20.01 3.89 42.11
CA ASP A 556 20.49 2.53 41.84
C ASP A 556 20.81 2.34 40.35
N MET A 557 19.90 2.79 39.46
CA MET A 557 20.15 2.77 38.01
C MET A 557 21.38 3.60 37.62
N TYR A 558 21.54 4.77 38.23
CA TYR A 558 22.67 5.66 37.97
C TYR A 558 24.01 5.03 38.42
N ARG A 559 24.06 4.50 39.63
CA ARG A 559 25.25 3.80 40.16
C ARG A 559 25.62 2.57 39.33
N MET A 560 24.65 1.77 38.93
CA MET A 560 24.89 0.63 38.05
C MET A 560 25.51 1.07 36.72
N GLN A 561 25.03 2.17 36.14
CA GLN A 561 25.55 2.66 34.87
C GLN A 561 26.93 3.32 35.01
N SER A 562 27.20 4.07 36.08
CA SER A 562 28.49 4.70 36.32
C SER A 562 29.59 3.67 36.66
N SER A 563 29.28 2.64 37.40
CA SER A 563 30.23 1.58 37.73
C SER A 563 30.79 0.84 36.51
N TRP A 564 30.03 0.76 35.43
CA TRP A 564 30.51 0.21 34.14
C TRP A 564 31.60 1.09 33.50
N TYR A 565 31.54 2.40 33.70
CA TYR A 565 32.55 3.33 33.17
C TYR A 565 33.78 3.42 34.06
N GLU A 566 33.63 3.34 35.38
CA GLU A 566 34.72 3.41 36.34
C GLU A 566 35.61 2.13 36.36
N ASN A 567 35.00 0.93 36.32
CA ASN A 567 35.74 -0.33 36.32
C ASN A 567 36.56 -0.56 35.03
N HIS A 568 36.17 0.01 33.90
CA HIS A 568 36.98 -0.08 32.66
C HIS A 568 38.00 1.08 32.53
N GLY A 569 37.92 2.12 33.34
CA GLY A 569 38.94 3.17 33.43
C GLY A 569 40.18 2.71 34.21
N SER A 570 39.98 2.02 35.32
CA SER A 570 41.07 1.54 36.17
C SER A 570 41.88 0.37 35.56
N GLU A 571 41.27 -0.48 34.71
CA GLU A 571 42.01 -1.51 33.98
C GLU A 571 42.91 -0.92 32.87
N ARG A 572 42.55 0.20 32.27
CA ARG A 572 43.41 0.87 31.26
C ARG A 572 44.58 1.63 31.87
N GLU A 573 44.46 2.21 33.05
CA GLU A 573 45.59 2.81 33.77
C GLU A 573 46.61 1.77 34.22
N CYS A 574 46.17 0.59 34.66
CA CYS A 574 47.10 -0.54 34.96
C CYS A 574 47.83 -1.09 33.73
N ASP A 575 47.20 -1.09 32.54
CA ASP A 575 47.84 -1.56 31.30
C ASP A 575 48.79 -0.52 30.70
N GLU A 576 48.58 0.79 30.90
CA GLU A 576 49.54 1.83 30.50
C GLU A 576 50.76 1.90 31.41
N GLU A 577 50.64 1.65 32.71
CA GLU A 577 51.80 1.51 33.61
C GLU A 577 52.62 0.27 33.32
N ASN A 578 51.99 -0.87 32.98
CA ASN A 578 52.71 -2.09 32.59
C ASN A 578 53.40 -2.00 31.22
N ARG A 579 52.96 -1.14 30.30
CA ARG A 579 53.66 -0.89 29.02
C ARG A 579 54.86 0.03 29.11
N LYS A 580 55.10 0.67 30.24
CA LYS A 580 56.33 1.46 30.50
C LYS A 580 57.51 0.65 30.99
N TYR A 581 57.32 -0.66 31.24
CA TYR A 581 58.35 -1.56 31.75
C TYR A 581 58.65 -2.78 30.84
N ILE A 582 58.27 -2.75 29.55
CA ILE A 582 58.70 -3.73 28.55
C ILE A 582 59.46 -3.00 27.41
#